data_d67415e098c45c2de03d070ad7f45ddb
#
_entry.id   d67415e098c45c2de03d070ad7f45ddb
#
_cell.length_a   1.000
_cell.length_b   1.000
_cell.length_c   1.000
_cell.angle_alpha   90.00
_cell.angle_beta   90.00
_cell.angle_gamma   90.00
#
_symmetry.space_group_name_H-M   'P 1'
#
loop_
_entity.id
_entity.type
_entity.pdbx_description
1 polymer ?
#
loop_
_entity_poly.entity_id
_entity_poly.type
_entity_poly.pdbx_seq_one_letter_code
_entity_poly.pdbx_strand_id
1 'polypeptide(L)'
;PIDIYNHGKMKRDFTYIDDLINCIYELSKIIPENKNNLLKVSNDDSLSSSAPWRVVNIGNNNPVNLMNFITEIEKCLGKKAIKNFMDIQKGDVPNTWSENKLLRELIGFAPETKVSSGIKNFVNWYQSYYSHKNEKE
;
A
#
# COMPACT_ATOMS: atom_id res chain seq x y z
N PRO A 1 -16.77 18.22 2.94
CA PRO A 1 -17.08 17.20 1.92
C PRO A 1 -15.81 16.59 1.34
N ILE A 2 -15.93 15.37 0.82
CA ILE A 2 -14.86 14.67 0.10
C ILE A 2 -15.33 14.35 -1.32
N ASP A 3 -14.45 14.54 -2.31
CA ASP A 3 -14.74 14.21 -3.70
C ASP A 3 -14.48 12.72 -3.94
N ILE A 4 -15.44 12.05 -4.56
CA ILE A 4 -15.42 10.63 -4.84
C ILE A 4 -15.49 10.43 -6.36
N TYR A 5 -14.32 10.26 -6.96
CA TYR A 5 -14.19 10.06 -8.39
C TYR A 5 -14.71 8.71 -8.86
N ASN A 6 -15.05 8.64 -10.16
CA ASN A 6 -15.69 7.50 -10.80
C ASN A 6 -16.91 6.97 -10.02
N HIS A 7 -17.67 7.89 -9.41
CA HIS A 7 -18.84 7.55 -8.57
C HIS A 7 -18.55 6.45 -7.53
N GLY A 8 -17.32 6.40 -7.01
CA GLY A 8 -16.87 5.39 -6.05
C GLY A 8 -16.57 4.00 -6.63
N LYS A 9 -16.62 3.84 -7.96
CA LYS A 9 -16.36 2.57 -8.65
C LYS A 9 -14.86 2.34 -8.90
N MET A 10 -14.05 2.53 -7.84
CA MET A 10 -12.61 2.38 -7.87
C MET A 10 -12.19 1.28 -6.89
N LYS A 11 -11.14 0.53 -7.26
CA LYS A 11 -10.44 -0.39 -6.35
C LYS A 11 -8.98 0.00 -6.25
N ARG A 12 -8.44 -0.01 -5.06
CA ARG A 12 -7.02 0.26 -4.79
C ARG A 12 -6.43 -0.80 -3.88
N ASP A 13 -5.21 -1.15 -4.17
CA ASP A 13 -4.40 -2.00 -3.30
C ASP A 13 -3.72 -1.10 -2.27
N PHE A 14 -4.22 -1.12 -1.04
CA PHE A 14 -3.70 -0.33 0.07
C PHE A 14 -2.65 -1.13 0.84
N THR A 15 -1.49 -0.55 0.99
CA THR A 15 -0.38 -1.14 1.76
C THR A 15 -0.22 -0.39 3.08
N TYR A 16 -0.22 -1.12 4.19
CA TYR A 16 0.02 -0.52 5.49
C TYR A 16 1.49 -0.15 5.66
N ILE A 17 1.74 0.99 6.28
CA ILE A 17 3.09 1.58 6.34
C ILE A 17 4.10 0.68 7.04
N ASP A 18 3.75 0.01 8.14
CA ASP A 18 4.67 -0.85 8.86
C ASP A 18 5.05 -2.08 8.04
N ASP A 19 4.09 -2.65 7.29
CA ASP A 19 4.37 -3.75 6.35
C ASP A 19 5.35 -3.29 5.27
N LEU A 20 5.12 -2.09 4.68
CA LEU A 20 6.01 -1.51 3.68
C LEU A 20 7.43 -1.32 4.22
N ILE A 21 7.56 -0.73 5.41
CA ILE A 21 8.87 -0.47 6.04
C ILE A 21 9.59 -1.79 6.34
N ASN A 22 8.89 -2.79 6.86
CA ASN A 22 9.46 -4.11 7.12
C ASN A 22 9.97 -4.77 5.82
N CYS A 23 9.20 -4.68 4.73
CA CYS A 23 9.66 -5.19 3.42
C CYS A 23 10.92 -4.46 2.93
N ILE A 24 10.95 -3.13 3.01
CA ILE A 24 12.12 -2.32 2.62
C ILE A 24 13.34 -2.71 3.47
N TYR A 25 13.15 -2.84 4.78
CA TYR A 25 14.23 -3.22 5.70
C TYR A 25 14.81 -4.59 5.37
N GLU A 26 13.97 -5.60 5.12
CA GLU A 26 14.45 -6.93 4.75
C GLU A 26 15.09 -6.95 3.35
N LEU A 27 14.52 -6.23 2.38
CA LEU A 27 15.12 -6.07 1.05
C LEU A 27 16.50 -5.38 1.10
N SER A 28 16.71 -4.46 2.03
CA SER A 28 18.02 -3.78 2.19
C SER A 28 19.17 -4.72 2.59
N LYS A 29 18.84 -5.91 3.12
CA LYS A 29 19.82 -6.95 3.47
C LYS A 29 20.19 -7.85 2.29
N ILE A 30 19.43 -7.78 1.19
CA ILE A 30 19.60 -8.63 0.01
C ILE A 30 20.30 -7.83 -1.09
N ILE A 31 21.59 -8.07 -1.26
CA ILE A 31 22.37 -7.42 -2.30
C ILE A 31 22.03 -8.06 -3.65
N PRO A 32 21.59 -7.28 -4.66
CA PRO A 32 21.42 -7.79 -6.01
C PRO A 32 22.80 -8.09 -6.62
N GLU A 33 23.30 -9.30 -6.49
CA GLU A 33 24.57 -9.69 -7.06
C GLU A 33 24.42 -10.22 -8.48
N ASN A 34 25.22 -9.70 -9.41
CA ASN A 34 25.34 -10.19 -10.77
C ASN A 34 26.67 -10.97 -10.91
N LYS A 35 26.87 -11.99 -10.10
CA LYS A 35 28.01 -12.91 -10.24
C LYS A 35 27.57 -14.17 -11.00
N ASN A 36 27.83 -14.18 -12.31
CA ASN A 36 27.77 -15.40 -13.15
C ASN A 36 26.43 -16.15 -13.15
N ASN A 37 25.34 -15.50 -13.52
CA ASN A 37 24.02 -16.12 -13.80
C ASN A 37 23.32 -16.90 -12.68
N LEU A 38 23.73 -16.76 -11.41
CA LEU A 38 23.31 -17.69 -10.37
C LEU A 38 22.32 -17.14 -9.34
N LEU A 39 21.79 -15.93 -9.49
CA LEU A 39 20.97 -15.30 -8.42
C LEU A 39 19.60 -14.79 -8.87
N LYS A 40 19.10 -15.23 -10.03
CA LYS A 40 17.66 -15.11 -10.27
C LYS A 40 16.95 -16.14 -9.41
N VAL A 41 16.07 -15.67 -8.53
CA VAL A 41 15.25 -16.53 -7.69
C VAL A 41 14.10 -17.18 -8.47
N SER A 42 13.73 -16.59 -9.60
CA SER A 42 12.72 -17.11 -10.54
C SER A 42 12.89 -16.57 -11.96
N ASN A 43 12.11 -17.09 -12.91
CA ASN A 43 12.07 -16.59 -14.29
C ASN A 43 11.55 -15.14 -14.38
N ASP A 44 10.74 -14.73 -13.43
CA ASP A 44 10.14 -13.39 -13.37
C ASP A 44 11.01 -12.40 -12.56
N ASP A 45 12.21 -12.81 -12.13
CA ASP A 45 13.13 -11.94 -11.41
C ASP A 45 13.64 -10.82 -12.29
N SER A 46 13.41 -9.59 -11.85
CA SER A 46 13.83 -8.35 -12.50
C SER A 46 15.33 -8.03 -12.34
N LEU A 47 16.14 -8.97 -11.81
CA LEU A 47 17.58 -8.79 -11.65
C LEU A 47 18.24 -8.42 -12.98
N SER A 48 18.89 -7.27 -13.01
CA SER A 48 19.61 -6.78 -14.18
C SER A 48 20.81 -7.67 -14.51
N SER A 49 21.04 -7.89 -15.82
CA SER A 49 22.22 -8.59 -16.32
C SER A 49 23.48 -7.71 -16.36
N SER A 50 23.33 -6.39 -16.34
CA SER A 50 24.41 -5.42 -16.54
C SER A 50 24.85 -4.70 -15.27
N ALA A 51 24.01 -4.69 -14.21
CA ALA A 51 24.30 -3.98 -12.97
C ALA A 51 23.57 -4.63 -11.78
N PRO A 52 24.05 -4.48 -10.55
CA PRO A 52 23.46 -5.10 -9.36
C PRO A 52 22.20 -4.35 -8.88
N TRP A 53 21.12 -4.41 -9.65
CA TRP A 53 19.84 -3.82 -9.26
C TRP A 53 18.64 -4.71 -9.63
N ARG A 54 17.56 -4.54 -8.90
CA ARG A 54 16.24 -5.15 -9.10
C ARG A 54 15.15 -4.12 -8.93
N VAL A 55 14.04 -4.35 -9.61
CA VAL A 55 12.75 -3.69 -9.31
C VAL A 55 11.85 -4.71 -8.62
N VAL A 56 11.33 -4.38 -7.45
CA VAL A 56 10.46 -5.25 -6.66
C VAL A 56 9.19 -4.51 -6.32
N ASN A 57 8.04 -5.10 -6.62
CA ASN A 57 6.75 -4.57 -6.20
C ASN A 57 6.53 -4.88 -4.72
N ILE A 58 6.06 -3.87 -3.97
CA ILE A 58 5.64 -4.03 -2.57
C ILE A 58 4.20 -3.55 -2.47
N GLY A 59 3.29 -4.45 -2.23
CA GLY A 59 1.86 -4.15 -2.05
C GLY A 59 1.15 -5.28 -1.33
N ASN A 60 -0.13 -5.10 -1.04
CA ASN A 60 -0.93 -6.07 -0.29
C ASN A 60 -1.51 -7.19 -1.19
N ASN A 61 -1.52 -6.95 -2.50
CA ASN A 61 -2.16 -7.83 -3.50
C ASN A 61 -3.65 -8.14 -3.18
N ASN A 62 -4.33 -7.18 -2.58
CA ASN A 62 -5.73 -7.32 -2.15
C ASN A 62 -6.52 -6.02 -2.42
N PRO A 63 -6.93 -5.77 -3.67
CA PRO A 63 -7.65 -4.55 -4.03
C PRO A 63 -8.97 -4.38 -3.29
N VAL A 64 -9.12 -3.28 -2.59
CA VAL A 64 -10.30 -2.91 -1.80
C VAL A 64 -11.09 -1.83 -2.53
N ASN A 65 -12.42 -1.95 -2.51
CA ASN A 65 -13.32 -0.94 -3.04
C ASN A 65 -13.19 0.38 -2.26
N LEU A 66 -13.11 1.50 -2.99
CA LEU A 66 -12.97 2.84 -2.39
C LEU A 66 -14.08 3.14 -1.37
N MET A 67 -15.32 2.76 -1.65
CA MET A 67 -16.43 3.00 -0.72
C MET A 67 -16.31 2.19 0.57
N ASN A 68 -15.74 0.97 0.51
CA ASN A 68 -15.45 0.18 1.70
C ASN A 68 -14.35 0.84 2.55
N PHE A 69 -13.29 1.35 1.89
CA PHE A 69 -12.22 2.09 2.56
C PHE A 69 -12.76 3.31 3.31
N ILE A 70 -13.60 4.13 2.65
CA ILE A 70 -14.25 5.29 3.28
C ILE A 70 -15.13 4.87 4.45
N THR A 71 -15.89 3.78 4.28
CA THR A 71 -16.77 3.27 5.34
C THR A 71 -15.99 2.84 6.58
N GLU A 72 -14.82 2.22 6.42
CA GLU A 72 -13.97 1.87 7.57
C GLU A 72 -13.43 3.12 8.30
N ILE A 73 -13.05 4.18 7.57
CA ILE A 73 -12.67 5.46 8.18
C ILE A 73 -13.84 6.07 8.96
N GLU A 74 -15.03 6.11 8.35
CA GLU A 74 -16.25 6.62 8.99
C GLU A 74 -16.57 5.87 10.29
N LYS A 75 -16.44 4.55 10.29
CA LYS A 75 -16.62 3.71 11.49
C LYS A 75 -15.61 4.07 12.59
N CYS A 76 -14.33 4.18 12.24
CA CYS A 76 -13.27 4.50 13.21
C CYS A 76 -13.44 5.89 13.82
N LEU A 77 -13.91 6.86 13.03
CA LEU A 77 -14.12 8.25 13.49
C LEU A 77 -15.50 8.47 14.16
N GLY A 78 -16.44 7.54 14.02
CA GLY A 78 -17.83 7.73 14.45
C GLY A 78 -18.56 8.85 13.70
N LYS A 79 -18.10 9.20 12.49
CA LYS A 79 -18.63 10.33 11.71
C LYS A 79 -18.88 9.90 10.27
N LYS A 80 -19.88 10.49 9.62
CA LYS A 80 -20.17 10.30 8.20
C LYS A 80 -19.59 11.43 7.37
N ALA A 81 -18.91 11.09 6.28
CA ALA A 81 -18.44 12.05 5.31
C ALA A 81 -19.59 12.56 4.43
N ILE A 82 -19.56 13.87 4.13
CA ILE A 82 -20.38 14.44 3.06
C ILE A 82 -19.67 14.09 1.76
N LYS A 83 -20.32 13.31 0.91
CA LYS A 83 -19.75 12.73 -0.31
C LYS A 83 -20.20 13.50 -1.53
N ASN A 84 -19.26 13.98 -2.33
CA ASN A 84 -19.50 14.61 -3.64
C ASN A 84 -19.04 13.63 -4.73
N PHE A 85 -19.98 13.00 -5.43
CA PHE A 85 -19.67 12.01 -6.46
C PHE A 85 -19.34 12.70 -7.79
N MET A 86 -18.17 12.38 -8.32
CA MET A 86 -17.59 12.96 -9.53
C MET A 86 -17.34 11.89 -10.59
N ASP A 87 -17.27 12.34 -11.84
CA ASP A 87 -16.82 11.49 -12.95
C ASP A 87 -15.35 11.09 -12.79
N ILE A 88 -14.94 10.06 -13.52
CA ILE A 88 -13.54 9.63 -13.53
C ILE A 88 -12.63 10.71 -14.09
N GLN A 89 -11.50 10.95 -13.46
CA GLN A 89 -10.49 11.89 -13.96
C GLN A 89 -9.74 11.30 -15.16
N LYS A 90 -9.34 12.14 -16.10
CA LYS A 90 -8.52 11.73 -17.25
C LYS A 90 -7.18 11.17 -16.75
N GLY A 91 -6.84 9.98 -17.23
CA GLY A 91 -5.60 9.30 -16.86
C GLY A 91 -5.68 8.46 -15.59
N ASP A 92 -6.79 8.49 -14.86
CA ASP A 92 -6.98 7.61 -13.70
C ASP A 92 -7.42 6.20 -14.13
N VAL A 93 -6.99 5.19 -13.38
CA VAL A 93 -7.31 3.79 -13.66
C VAL A 93 -8.30 3.23 -12.63
N PRO A 94 -9.30 2.44 -13.06
CA PRO A 94 -10.35 1.93 -12.16
C PRO A 94 -9.80 1.00 -11.06
N ASN A 95 -8.77 0.21 -11.36
CA ASN A 95 -8.23 -0.79 -10.45
C ASN A 95 -6.71 -0.75 -10.45
N THR A 96 -6.11 -0.91 -9.28
CA THR A 96 -4.67 -1.13 -9.10
C THR A 96 -4.45 -2.27 -8.14
N TRP A 97 -3.42 -3.07 -8.39
CA TRP A 97 -2.93 -4.09 -7.46
C TRP A 97 -1.46 -4.39 -7.74
N SER A 98 -0.78 -4.93 -6.75
CA SER A 98 0.62 -5.34 -6.82
C SER A 98 0.73 -6.85 -6.88
N GLU A 99 1.56 -7.36 -7.76
CA GLU A 99 1.98 -8.76 -7.76
C GLU A 99 3.22 -8.90 -6.85
N ASN A 100 3.17 -9.81 -5.87
CA ASN A 100 4.15 -9.92 -4.79
C ASN A 100 4.97 -11.22 -4.82
N LYS A 101 4.94 -11.98 -5.90
CA LYS A 101 5.64 -13.28 -5.99
C LYS A 101 7.15 -13.10 -5.77
N LEU A 102 7.77 -12.19 -6.54
CA LEU A 102 9.20 -11.90 -6.41
C LEU A 102 9.57 -11.42 -4.99
N LEU A 103 8.74 -10.56 -4.40
CA LEU A 103 8.95 -10.11 -3.03
C LEU A 103 9.00 -11.30 -2.04
N ARG A 104 8.01 -12.20 -2.11
CA ARG A 104 7.96 -13.41 -1.25
C ARG A 104 9.14 -14.34 -1.48
N GLU A 105 9.58 -14.49 -2.71
CA GLU A 105 10.77 -15.31 -3.04
C GLU A 105 12.05 -14.71 -2.47
N LEU A 106 12.15 -13.38 -2.38
CA LEU A 106 13.32 -12.69 -1.86
C LEU A 106 13.38 -12.63 -0.34
N ILE A 107 12.26 -12.29 0.32
CA ILE A 107 12.25 -12.03 1.77
C ILE A 107 11.34 -12.98 2.58
N GLY A 108 10.65 -13.92 1.92
CA GLY A 108 9.80 -14.92 2.58
C GLY A 108 8.39 -14.49 2.96
N PHE A 109 8.07 -13.19 2.86
CA PHE A 109 6.75 -12.65 3.18
C PHE A 109 6.36 -11.47 2.25
N ALA A 110 5.16 -10.96 2.39
CA ALA A 110 4.68 -9.74 1.74
C ALA A 110 3.68 -9.03 2.68
N PRO A 111 3.31 -7.77 2.40
CA PRO A 111 2.26 -7.08 3.16
C PRO A 111 0.96 -7.88 3.22
N GLU A 112 0.33 -7.92 4.42
CA GLU A 112 -0.92 -8.66 4.64
C GLU A 112 -1.83 -8.00 5.67
N THR A 113 -1.45 -6.82 6.19
CA THR A 113 -2.28 -6.07 7.12
C THR A 113 -3.62 -5.72 6.48
N LYS A 114 -4.71 -6.13 7.14
CA LYS A 114 -6.07 -5.82 6.69
C LYS A 114 -6.31 -4.32 6.71
N VAL A 115 -7.00 -3.80 5.69
CA VAL A 115 -7.33 -2.38 5.58
C VAL A 115 -8.04 -1.85 6.83
N SER A 116 -8.97 -2.60 7.42
CA SER A 116 -9.65 -2.21 8.67
C SER A 116 -8.68 -2.01 9.84
N SER A 117 -7.68 -2.88 9.97
CA SER A 117 -6.66 -2.76 11.01
C SER A 117 -5.73 -1.58 10.76
N GLY A 118 -5.26 -1.40 9.53
CA GLY A 118 -4.42 -0.27 9.14
C GLY A 118 -5.12 1.07 9.35
N ILE A 119 -6.39 1.18 8.95
CA ILE A 119 -7.20 2.40 9.16
C ILE A 119 -7.36 2.68 10.66
N LYS A 120 -7.68 1.67 11.47
CA LYS A 120 -7.81 1.85 12.92
C LYS A 120 -6.53 2.40 13.54
N ASN A 121 -5.39 1.82 13.19
CA ASN A 121 -4.09 2.28 13.69
C ASN A 121 -3.79 3.72 13.25
N PHE A 122 -4.04 4.02 11.97
CA PHE A 122 -3.85 5.37 11.43
C PHE A 122 -4.74 6.40 12.13
N VAL A 123 -6.03 6.12 12.31
CA VAL A 123 -6.97 7.03 12.98
C VAL A 123 -6.56 7.27 14.44
N ASN A 124 -6.18 6.23 15.18
CA ASN A 124 -5.69 6.36 16.55
C ASN A 124 -4.46 7.25 16.63
N TRP A 125 -3.47 7.01 15.74
CA TRP A 125 -2.28 7.85 15.65
C TRP A 125 -2.64 9.29 15.32
N TYR A 126 -3.49 9.53 14.32
CA TYR A 126 -3.90 10.86 13.90
C TYR A 126 -4.57 11.63 15.02
N GLN A 127 -5.51 11.01 15.71
CA GLN A 127 -6.21 11.64 16.84
C GLN A 127 -5.26 11.97 17.99
N SER A 128 -4.37 11.04 18.36
CA SER A 128 -3.37 11.26 19.40
C SER A 128 -2.40 12.40 19.03
N TYR A 129 -1.89 12.39 17.81
CA TYR A 129 -0.91 13.39 17.36
C TYR A 129 -1.49 14.80 17.31
N TYR A 130 -2.73 14.97 16.85
CA TYR A 130 -3.34 16.29 16.72
C TYR A 130 -4.03 16.78 18.00
N SER A 131 -4.48 15.90 18.92
CA SER A 131 -4.96 16.35 20.22
C SER A 131 -3.86 17.02 21.04
N HIS A 132 -2.64 16.51 21.02
CA HIS A 132 -1.51 17.14 21.69
C HIS A 132 -1.05 18.48 21.09
N LYS A 133 -1.41 18.79 19.84
CA LYS A 133 -1.13 20.10 19.26
C LYS A 133 -2.11 21.17 19.72
N ASN A 134 -3.37 20.82 19.89
CA ASN A 134 -4.43 21.76 20.31
C ASN A 134 -4.33 22.14 21.82
N GLU A 135 -3.56 21.39 22.61
CA GLU A 135 -3.29 21.72 24.02
C GLU A 135 -2.11 22.69 24.22
N LYS A 136 -1.39 23.04 23.16
CA LYS A 136 -0.20 23.90 23.19
C LYS A 136 -0.39 25.27 22.51
N GLU A 137 -1.58 25.54 21.98
CA GLU A 137 -2.02 26.85 21.50
C GLU A 137 -3.03 27.47 22.51
#